data_8b8d0e7d5ac8d7dd53c53343ad44a630
#
_entry.id   8b8d0e7d5ac8d7dd53c53343ad44a630
#
_cell.length_a   1.000
_cell.length_b   1.000
_cell.length_c   1.000
_cell.angle_alpha   90.00
_cell.angle_beta   90.00
_cell.angle_gamma   90.00
#
_symmetry.space_group_name_H-M   'P 1'
#
loop_
_entity.id
_entity.type
_entity.pdbx_description
1 polymer ?
#
loop_
_entity_poly.entity_id
_entity_poly.type
_entity_poly.pdbx_seq_one_letter_code
_entity_poly.pdbx_strand_id
1 'polypeptide(L)'
;MRKDEPSNPIHRKAPLTRRDLLRSVMTLTAAGFASRLGFPALAHAAAQVSSTRRFVFCYFPGGWDQLLFLDPRDPTANGKKFDDENRANTLTETRYAGLDGHNGFTSNLVKAGNLTFGPAVEKAGSTLPKLTKHYQRLAIVRGINMGTLGHEVGYRYFLTAKFPAGNTARGTSLATEAAAQMQSPLPLPALSLRVESYNEHRPGQYSAMRVDSIDDLLMVLERGKDLLERDAVEEALSDYAKNGAPCAVNVYDRRGLLTRMRGAEGAAQVTLRSKLANQFRFPTGKDAQSAAVRQQYGLNRGEAASPAARAAFAAQAIKEQVAQCVSVSIGGGTDTHFTGNPGHADALHPGIAAFAALLDDLARSPAPPELQRLGGDTWLDHTTILAFSEFARTPMFNAYGGRDHHLTSSCLLAGAGIVGNQVVGASGDVGMGPGRYDFKTRRVTSQGGENIKPEHVAATLLASAGLDPAGALIREEPLRALIGG
;
A
#
# COMPACT_ATOMS: atom_id res chain seq x y z
N MET A 1 60.68 -18.83 -55.83
CA MET A 1 60.62 -18.67 -54.34
C MET A 1 59.79 -17.45 -54.05
N ARG A 2 58.48 -17.60 -53.74
CA ARG A 2 57.62 -16.56 -53.21
C ARG A 2 57.19 -17.02 -51.83
N LYS A 3 57.39 -16.17 -50.85
CA LYS A 3 56.99 -16.38 -49.43
C LYS A 3 55.52 -16.05 -49.32
N ASP A 4 54.73 -16.97 -48.71
CA ASP A 4 53.36 -16.79 -48.37
C ASP A 4 53.29 -16.00 -47.03
N GLU A 5 52.56 -14.91 -47.02
CA GLU A 5 52.12 -14.20 -45.79
C GLU A 5 50.77 -14.79 -45.29
N PRO A 6 50.56 -14.96 -43.98
CA PRO A 6 49.30 -15.46 -43.44
C PRO A 6 48.26 -14.33 -43.35
N SER A 7 47.09 -14.58 -43.95
CA SER A 7 45.92 -13.73 -43.88
C SER A 7 45.28 -13.72 -42.49
N ASN A 8 45.11 -12.53 -41.95
CA ASN A 8 44.45 -12.25 -40.66
C ASN A 8 42.92 -12.31 -40.85
N PRO A 9 42.13 -13.10 -40.08
CA PRO A 9 40.67 -13.12 -40.20
C PRO A 9 40.06 -11.91 -39.54
N ILE A 10 39.41 -11.06 -40.31
CA ILE A 10 38.60 -9.94 -39.86
C ILE A 10 37.35 -10.51 -39.19
N HIS A 11 37.25 -10.41 -37.84
CA HIS A 11 36.03 -10.65 -37.11
C HIS A 11 34.96 -9.62 -37.50
N ARG A 12 34.06 -9.99 -38.38
CA ARG A 12 32.82 -9.25 -38.63
C ARG A 12 31.91 -9.39 -37.37
N LYS A 13 31.75 -8.32 -36.62
CA LYS A 13 30.72 -8.23 -35.58
C LYS A 13 29.34 -8.36 -36.25
N ALA A 14 28.54 -9.32 -35.78
CA ALA A 14 27.16 -9.47 -36.22
C ALA A 14 26.36 -8.19 -36.00
N PRO A 15 25.44 -7.82 -36.90
CA PRO A 15 24.63 -6.61 -36.73
C PRO A 15 23.71 -6.77 -35.50
N LEU A 16 23.67 -5.73 -34.64
CA LEU A 16 22.78 -5.63 -33.48
C LEU A 16 21.34 -5.81 -33.95
N THR A 17 20.62 -6.76 -33.33
CA THR A 17 19.22 -7.00 -33.63
C THR A 17 18.33 -5.98 -32.89
N ARG A 18 17.12 -5.71 -33.42
CA ARG A 18 16.11 -4.87 -32.71
C ARG A 18 15.89 -5.31 -31.28
N ARG A 19 16.11 -6.57 -30.97
CA ARG A 19 15.95 -7.17 -29.63
C ARG A 19 17.10 -6.78 -28.71
N ASP A 20 18.30 -6.64 -29.21
CA ASP A 20 19.48 -6.19 -28.43
C ASP A 20 19.39 -4.69 -28.16
N LEU A 21 18.82 -3.92 -29.08
CA LEU A 21 18.54 -2.50 -28.91
C LEU A 21 17.45 -2.30 -27.82
N LEU A 22 16.38 -3.10 -27.82
CA LEU A 22 15.31 -3.03 -26.82
C LEU A 22 15.79 -3.49 -25.44
N ARG A 23 16.66 -4.49 -25.35
CA ARG A 23 17.28 -4.89 -24.08
C ARG A 23 18.20 -3.81 -23.52
N SER A 24 18.95 -3.12 -24.37
CA SER A 24 19.81 -1.99 -23.99
C SER A 24 19.00 -0.77 -23.54
N VAL A 25 17.78 -0.57 -24.06
CA VAL A 25 16.89 0.54 -23.68
C VAL A 25 16.15 0.24 -22.36
N MET A 26 15.83 -1.04 -22.06
CA MET A 26 15.12 -1.40 -20.81
C MET A 26 16.00 -1.39 -19.55
N THR A 27 17.32 -1.44 -19.68
CA THR A 27 18.25 -1.26 -18.56
C THR A 27 18.63 0.21 -18.33
N LEU A 28 18.10 1.14 -19.13
CA LEU A 28 18.56 2.53 -19.20
C LEU A 28 17.62 3.57 -18.54
N THR A 29 16.54 3.18 -17.84
CA THR A 29 15.54 4.18 -17.45
C THR A 29 15.77 4.85 -16.10
N ALA A 30 16.38 4.21 -15.10
CA ALA A 30 16.79 4.90 -13.86
C ALA A 30 18.32 5.05 -13.78
N ALA A 31 19.07 4.02 -14.10
CA ALA A 31 20.53 4.04 -14.13
C ALA A 31 21.10 4.92 -15.27
N GLY A 32 20.37 5.06 -16.38
CA GLY A 32 20.83 5.79 -17.56
C GLY A 32 20.88 7.30 -17.44
N PHE A 33 20.06 7.92 -16.57
CA PHE A 33 20.12 9.35 -16.34
C PHE A 33 21.26 9.76 -15.40
N ALA A 34 21.52 8.95 -14.37
CA ALA A 34 22.61 9.21 -13.41
C ALA A 34 23.99 8.88 -14.03
N SER A 35 24.09 7.88 -14.91
CA SER A 35 25.36 7.53 -15.58
C SER A 35 25.80 8.56 -16.63
N ARG A 36 24.85 9.28 -17.27
CA ARG A 36 25.18 10.40 -18.18
C ARG A 36 25.73 11.62 -17.46
N LEU A 37 25.49 11.73 -16.14
CA LEU A 37 26.00 12.83 -15.29
C LEU A 37 27.28 12.46 -14.53
N GLY A 38 27.89 11.29 -14.80
CA GLY A 38 29.15 10.87 -14.19
C GLY A 38 29.05 10.40 -12.73
N PHE A 39 27.86 9.97 -12.27
CA PHE A 39 27.65 9.50 -10.89
C PHE A 39 27.18 8.02 -10.84
N PRO A 40 28.01 7.02 -11.23
CA PRO A 40 27.62 5.62 -11.20
C PRO A 40 27.28 5.10 -9.80
N ALA A 41 27.90 5.66 -8.76
CA ALA A 41 27.61 5.31 -7.37
C ALA A 41 26.20 5.72 -6.91
N LEU A 42 25.70 6.88 -7.36
CA LEU A 42 24.34 7.35 -7.06
C LEU A 42 23.26 6.50 -7.76
N ALA A 43 23.51 6.09 -9.01
CA ALA A 43 22.59 5.23 -9.75
C ALA A 43 22.50 3.83 -9.10
N HIS A 44 23.61 3.28 -8.63
CA HIS A 44 23.63 2.01 -7.92
C HIS A 44 22.93 2.09 -6.57
N ALA A 45 23.18 3.15 -5.79
CA ALA A 45 22.51 3.39 -4.51
C ALA A 45 20.99 3.56 -4.68
N ALA A 46 20.54 4.32 -5.68
CA ALA A 46 19.12 4.50 -5.98
C ALA A 46 18.42 3.17 -6.35
N ALA A 47 19.05 2.33 -7.18
CA ALA A 47 18.55 1.02 -7.51
C ALA A 47 18.49 0.08 -6.30
N GLN A 48 19.47 0.15 -5.41
CA GLN A 48 19.53 -0.63 -4.18
C GLN A 48 18.45 -0.21 -3.18
N VAL A 49 18.25 1.10 -3.00
CA VAL A 49 17.17 1.62 -2.13
C VAL A 49 15.81 1.18 -2.65
N SER A 50 15.57 1.24 -3.95
CA SER A 50 14.33 0.78 -4.57
C SER A 50 14.05 -0.70 -4.27
N SER A 51 15.05 -1.58 -4.38
CA SER A 51 14.89 -3.02 -4.15
C SER A 51 14.63 -3.40 -2.69
N THR A 52 14.97 -2.53 -1.74
CA THR A 52 14.79 -2.77 -0.29
C THR A 52 13.54 -2.12 0.28
N ARG A 53 12.84 -1.25 -0.47
CA ARG A 53 11.61 -0.61 -0.04
C ARG A 53 10.53 -1.63 0.31
N ARG A 54 9.76 -1.34 1.35
CA ARG A 54 8.57 -2.10 1.73
C ARG A 54 7.32 -1.28 1.49
N PHE A 55 6.19 -1.96 1.24
CA PHE A 55 4.90 -1.31 1.07
C PHE A 55 3.83 -1.94 1.96
N VAL A 56 3.00 -1.11 2.57
CA VAL A 56 1.78 -1.55 3.26
C VAL A 56 0.59 -0.77 2.72
N PHE A 57 -0.43 -1.49 2.25
CA PHE A 57 -1.69 -0.96 1.74
C PHE A 57 -2.78 -1.28 2.75
N CYS A 58 -3.25 -0.28 3.47
CA CYS A 58 -4.24 -0.39 4.54
C CYS A 58 -5.62 0.01 4.00
N TYR A 59 -6.49 -0.96 3.82
CA TYR A 59 -7.85 -0.73 3.33
C TYR A 59 -8.84 -0.56 4.49
N PHE A 60 -9.67 0.47 4.40
CA PHE A 60 -10.78 0.78 5.30
C PHE A 60 -12.10 0.54 4.55
N PRO A 61 -12.73 -0.63 4.69
CA PRO A 61 -13.93 -0.97 3.92
C PRO A 61 -15.16 -0.17 4.38
N GLY A 62 -16.03 0.14 3.41
CA GLY A 62 -17.34 0.72 3.65
C GLY A 62 -17.45 2.21 3.37
N GLY A 63 -16.43 2.86 2.81
CA GLY A 63 -16.48 4.29 2.52
C GLY A 63 -16.40 5.14 3.78
N TRP A 64 -15.22 5.50 4.20
CA TRP A 64 -15.02 6.27 5.43
C TRP A 64 -15.62 7.68 5.40
N ASP A 65 -15.99 8.19 6.58
CA ASP A 65 -16.48 9.56 6.70
C ASP A 65 -15.29 10.54 6.69
N GLN A 66 -15.19 11.32 5.61
CA GLN A 66 -14.08 12.27 5.44
C GLN A 66 -14.15 13.47 6.40
N LEU A 67 -15.36 13.91 6.81
CA LEU A 67 -15.52 14.96 7.81
C LEU A 67 -15.01 14.53 9.19
N LEU A 68 -15.27 13.28 9.55
CA LEU A 68 -14.82 12.70 10.82
C LEU A 68 -13.34 12.30 10.81
N PHE A 69 -12.66 12.29 9.64
CA PHE A 69 -11.30 11.80 9.52
C PHE A 69 -10.35 12.77 8.81
N LEU A 70 -10.22 12.70 7.48
CA LEU A 70 -9.09 13.32 6.76
C LEU A 70 -9.41 14.69 6.14
N ASP A 71 -10.68 15.05 5.97
CA ASP A 71 -11.09 16.29 5.32
C ASP A 71 -12.18 17.02 6.10
N PRO A 72 -11.91 17.35 7.40
CA PRO A 72 -12.89 18.02 8.26
C PRO A 72 -13.17 19.45 7.81
N ARG A 73 -14.27 20.00 8.30
CA ARG A 73 -14.62 21.43 8.20
C ARG A 73 -14.69 22.02 9.59
N ASP A 74 -14.14 23.23 9.73
CA ASP A 74 -14.24 24.00 10.97
C ASP A 74 -15.48 24.90 10.90
N PRO A 75 -16.53 24.62 11.68
CA PRO A 75 -17.77 25.40 11.62
C PRO A 75 -17.56 26.84 12.10
N THR A 76 -16.56 27.09 12.96
CA THR A 76 -16.31 28.44 13.48
C THR A 76 -15.58 29.32 12.46
N ALA A 77 -14.66 28.75 11.68
CA ALA A 77 -13.90 29.46 10.66
C ALA A 77 -14.74 29.81 9.42
N ASN A 78 -15.76 29.01 9.12
CA ASN A 78 -16.56 29.11 7.89
C ASN A 78 -18.05 29.42 8.17
N GLY A 79 -18.44 29.79 9.38
CA GLY A 79 -19.83 29.89 9.84
C GLY A 79 -20.76 30.58 8.87
N LYS A 80 -20.37 31.78 8.37
CA LYS A 80 -21.17 32.54 7.43
C LYS A 80 -21.27 31.94 6.02
N LYS A 81 -20.31 31.11 5.60
CA LYS A 81 -20.35 30.46 4.28
C LYS A 81 -21.35 29.33 4.19
N PHE A 82 -21.77 28.82 5.34
CA PHE A 82 -22.66 27.67 5.43
C PHE A 82 -24.09 28.02 5.92
N ASP A 83 -24.34 29.31 6.23
CA ASP A 83 -25.63 29.79 6.75
C ASP A 83 -26.71 30.03 5.66
N ASP A 84 -26.39 29.80 4.42
CA ASP A 84 -27.31 29.90 3.29
C ASP A 84 -28.11 28.58 3.17
N GLU A 85 -29.35 28.61 2.70
CA GLU A 85 -30.25 27.46 2.66
C GLU A 85 -29.66 26.22 1.97
N ASN A 86 -28.87 26.43 0.93
CA ASN A 86 -28.17 25.35 0.23
C ASN A 86 -26.93 24.82 0.96
N ARG A 87 -26.51 25.49 2.03
CA ARG A 87 -25.31 25.21 2.81
C ARG A 87 -25.61 24.84 4.25
N ALA A 88 -26.84 25.10 4.74
CA ALA A 88 -27.26 24.88 6.11
C ALA A 88 -27.00 23.43 6.58
N ASN A 89 -27.27 22.47 5.71
CA ASN A 89 -27.05 21.06 5.99
C ASN A 89 -25.56 20.74 6.17
N THR A 90 -24.68 21.30 5.33
CA THR A 90 -23.23 21.13 5.48
C THR A 90 -22.72 21.72 6.80
N LEU A 91 -23.21 22.90 7.19
CA LEU A 91 -22.88 23.52 8.47
C LEU A 91 -23.34 22.68 9.67
N THR A 92 -24.56 22.18 9.63
CA THR A 92 -25.12 21.33 10.68
C THR A 92 -24.25 20.10 10.93
N GLU A 93 -23.84 19.47 9.86
CA GLU A 93 -23.03 18.26 9.92
C GLU A 93 -21.57 18.52 10.37
N THR A 94 -21.00 19.67 10.02
CA THR A 94 -19.66 20.07 10.44
C THR A 94 -19.58 20.47 11.91
N ARG A 95 -20.69 20.63 12.61
CA ARG A 95 -20.73 20.79 14.08
C ARG A 95 -20.52 19.46 14.81
N TYR A 96 -20.49 18.35 14.10
CA TYR A 96 -20.23 17.02 14.67
C TYR A 96 -21.16 16.65 15.83
N ALA A 97 -22.45 16.97 15.66
CA ALA A 97 -23.46 16.78 16.68
C ALA A 97 -23.47 15.35 17.23
N GLY A 98 -23.65 15.24 18.54
CA GLY A 98 -23.75 13.97 19.24
C GLY A 98 -22.40 13.30 19.60
N LEU A 99 -21.27 13.87 19.22
CA LEU A 99 -19.95 13.30 19.59
C LEU A 99 -19.51 13.65 21.00
N ASP A 100 -19.85 14.85 21.49
CA ASP A 100 -19.43 15.26 22.83
C ASP A 100 -19.99 14.32 23.90
N GLY A 101 -19.08 13.68 24.64
CA GLY A 101 -19.41 12.70 25.67
C GLY A 101 -19.71 11.28 25.15
N HIS A 102 -19.83 11.06 23.85
CA HIS A 102 -20.07 9.72 23.30
C HIS A 102 -18.79 8.89 23.33
N ASN A 103 -18.75 7.85 24.12
CA ASN A 103 -17.65 6.87 24.19
C ASN A 103 -16.24 7.50 24.28
N GLY A 104 -16.11 8.72 24.82
CA GLY A 104 -14.86 9.43 24.95
C GLY A 104 -14.46 10.26 23.71
N PHE A 105 -15.32 10.41 22.72
CA PHE A 105 -15.14 11.37 21.63
C PHE A 105 -15.53 12.78 22.05
N THR A 106 -15.04 13.75 21.28
CA THR A 106 -15.45 15.16 21.35
C THR A 106 -15.76 15.65 19.94
N SER A 107 -16.45 16.77 19.81
CA SER A 107 -16.69 17.43 18.50
C SER A 107 -15.50 18.26 18.01
N ASN A 108 -14.39 18.28 18.73
CA ASN A 108 -13.22 19.10 18.42
C ASN A 108 -12.41 18.51 17.25
N LEU A 109 -11.96 19.39 16.36
CA LEU A 109 -10.97 19.03 15.37
C LEU A 109 -9.61 18.77 16.02
N VAL A 110 -8.89 17.80 15.50
CA VAL A 110 -7.57 17.41 16.01
C VAL A 110 -6.47 17.96 15.11
N LYS A 111 -5.61 18.83 15.68
CA LYS A 111 -4.52 19.47 14.92
C LYS A 111 -3.17 18.88 15.32
N ALA A 112 -2.33 18.60 14.31
CA ALA A 112 -0.94 18.19 14.49
C ALA A 112 -0.07 18.74 13.36
N GLY A 113 0.80 19.68 13.68
CA GLY A 113 1.57 20.44 12.68
C GLY A 113 0.65 21.15 11.68
N ASN A 114 0.86 20.91 10.40
CA ASN A 114 0.02 21.44 9.32
C ASN A 114 -1.22 20.58 9.02
N LEU A 115 -1.38 19.46 9.72
CA LEU A 115 -2.49 18.55 9.50
C LEU A 115 -3.66 18.89 10.41
N THR A 116 -4.85 18.85 9.86
CA THR A 116 -6.11 18.92 10.62
C THR A 116 -6.93 17.69 10.29
N PHE A 117 -7.32 16.98 11.32
CA PHE A 117 -8.12 15.76 11.29
C PHE A 117 -9.50 16.00 11.89
N GLY A 118 -10.45 15.18 11.49
CA GLY A 118 -11.77 15.14 12.08
C GLY A 118 -11.76 14.50 13.48
N PRO A 119 -12.87 14.63 14.20
CA PRO A 119 -12.95 14.26 15.61
C PRO A 119 -12.85 12.75 15.90
N ALA A 120 -13.07 11.88 14.91
CA ALA A 120 -12.95 10.43 15.13
C ALA A 120 -11.49 9.95 15.29
N VAL A 121 -10.50 10.82 15.04
CA VAL A 121 -9.07 10.46 15.12
C VAL A 121 -8.62 10.21 16.54
N GLU A 122 -9.16 10.92 17.50
CA GLU A 122 -8.80 10.74 18.91
C GLU A 122 -10.02 10.38 19.75
N LYS A 123 -9.79 9.50 20.73
CA LYS A 123 -10.78 9.04 21.69
C LYS A 123 -10.14 9.01 23.08
N ALA A 124 -10.79 9.60 24.05
CA ALA A 124 -10.33 9.53 25.44
C ALA A 124 -10.36 8.08 25.94
N GLY A 125 -9.37 7.72 26.75
CA GLY A 125 -9.26 6.35 27.29
C GLY A 125 -8.71 5.31 26.30
N SER A 126 -8.36 5.69 25.07
CA SER A 126 -7.65 4.78 24.14
C SER A 126 -6.27 4.43 24.70
N THR A 127 -5.94 3.14 24.74
CA THR A 127 -4.62 2.63 25.14
C THR A 127 -3.64 2.53 23.98
N LEU A 128 -4.13 2.63 22.75
CA LEU A 128 -3.30 2.59 21.53
C LEU A 128 -2.68 3.96 21.27
N PRO A 129 -1.55 4.01 20.56
CA PRO A 129 -0.89 5.25 20.17
C PRO A 129 -1.82 6.17 19.38
N LYS A 130 -1.67 7.48 19.56
CA LYS A 130 -2.40 8.47 18.77
C LYS A 130 -1.77 8.62 17.38
N LEU A 131 -2.61 8.70 16.34
CA LEU A 131 -2.18 8.93 14.96
C LEU A 131 -1.40 10.25 14.84
N THR A 132 -1.83 11.27 15.55
CA THR A 132 -1.24 12.61 15.55
C THR A 132 0.22 12.65 16.04
N LYS A 133 0.68 11.66 16.80
CA LYS A 133 2.10 11.51 17.19
C LYS A 133 3.04 11.42 15.99
N HIS A 134 2.55 10.88 14.88
CA HIS A 134 3.34 10.62 13.68
C HIS A 134 3.16 11.67 12.58
N TYR A 135 2.58 12.86 12.88
CA TYR A 135 2.21 13.88 11.90
C TYR A 135 3.35 14.26 10.94
N GLN A 136 4.59 14.29 11.43
CA GLN A 136 5.76 14.59 10.59
C GLN A 136 6.03 13.56 9.49
N ARG A 137 5.46 12.36 9.61
CA ARG A 137 5.59 11.25 8.67
C ARG A 137 4.31 11.00 7.88
N LEU A 138 3.28 11.84 8.06
CA LEU A 138 1.96 11.69 7.44
C LEU A 138 1.73 12.76 6.39
N ALA A 139 1.16 12.37 5.27
CA ALA A 139 0.65 13.28 4.24
C ALA A 139 -0.78 12.90 3.87
N ILE A 140 -1.65 13.91 3.74
CA ILE A 140 -3.06 13.71 3.39
C ILE A 140 -3.26 14.16 1.94
N VAL A 141 -3.92 13.33 1.13
CA VAL A 141 -4.43 13.71 -0.17
C VAL A 141 -5.94 13.87 -0.04
N ARG A 142 -6.46 15.05 -0.37
CA ARG A 142 -7.90 15.40 -0.32
C ARG A 142 -8.45 15.61 -1.72
N GLY A 143 -9.77 15.48 -1.88
CA GLY A 143 -10.43 15.77 -3.13
C GLY A 143 -10.12 14.76 -4.25
N ILE A 144 -9.93 13.50 -3.91
CA ILE A 144 -9.71 12.42 -4.89
C ILE A 144 -11.05 12.11 -5.57
N ASN A 145 -11.12 12.26 -6.88
CA ASN A 145 -12.30 11.90 -7.67
C ASN A 145 -12.29 10.39 -7.94
N MET A 146 -13.20 9.68 -7.30
CA MET A 146 -13.38 8.24 -7.48
C MET A 146 -14.20 7.86 -8.71
N GLY A 147 -15.01 8.79 -9.24
CA GLY A 147 -15.85 8.55 -10.41
C GLY A 147 -16.91 7.45 -10.23
N THR A 148 -17.14 7.00 -9.01
CA THR A 148 -18.05 5.90 -8.68
C THR A 148 -18.62 6.04 -7.28
N LEU A 149 -19.81 5.45 -7.08
CA LEU A 149 -20.49 5.26 -5.79
C LEU A 149 -20.61 3.78 -5.42
N GLY A 150 -20.03 2.88 -6.22
CA GLY A 150 -20.07 1.43 -5.99
C GLY A 150 -18.87 0.94 -5.19
N HIS A 151 -19.10 0.17 -4.13
CA HIS A 151 -18.05 -0.37 -3.24
C HIS A 151 -16.98 -1.14 -4.02
N GLU A 152 -17.37 -2.16 -4.79
CA GLU A 152 -16.42 -2.99 -5.54
C GLU A 152 -15.67 -2.19 -6.60
N VAL A 153 -16.33 -1.25 -7.26
CA VAL A 153 -15.73 -0.42 -8.31
C VAL A 153 -14.67 0.50 -7.70
N GLY A 154 -15.01 1.25 -6.65
CA GLY A 154 -14.09 2.16 -5.98
C GLY A 154 -12.90 1.45 -5.35
N TYR A 155 -13.16 0.33 -4.70
CA TYR A 155 -12.15 -0.52 -4.07
C TYR A 155 -11.14 -1.06 -5.10
N ARG A 156 -11.61 -1.68 -6.19
CA ARG A 156 -10.76 -2.22 -7.26
C ARG A 156 -10.02 -1.13 -8.00
N TYR A 157 -10.63 0.04 -8.14
CA TYR A 157 -9.99 1.21 -8.73
C TYR A 157 -8.78 1.66 -7.91
N PHE A 158 -8.89 1.76 -6.59
CA PHE A 158 -7.75 2.10 -5.75
C PHE A 158 -6.66 1.01 -5.76
N LEU A 159 -7.05 -0.26 -5.76
CA LEU A 159 -6.10 -1.37 -5.76
C LEU A 159 -5.22 -1.43 -7.01
N THR A 160 -5.78 -1.11 -8.18
CA THR A 160 -5.12 -1.30 -9.48
C THR A 160 -4.73 0.01 -10.17
N ALA A 161 -5.22 1.15 -9.67
CA ALA A 161 -5.14 2.44 -10.34
C ALA A 161 -5.67 2.39 -11.79
N LYS A 162 -6.70 1.57 -12.02
CA LYS A 162 -7.40 1.47 -13.31
C LYS A 162 -8.89 1.36 -13.06
N PHE A 163 -9.65 2.24 -13.68
CA PHE A 163 -11.10 2.22 -13.53
C PHE A 163 -11.66 0.88 -14.02
N PRO A 164 -12.41 0.15 -13.18
CA PRO A 164 -12.95 -1.17 -13.52
C PRO A 164 -13.91 -1.15 -14.73
N ALA A 165 -14.09 -2.31 -15.35
CA ALA A 165 -15.12 -2.52 -16.35
C ALA A 165 -16.36 -3.12 -15.67
N GLY A 166 -17.35 -2.29 -15.33
CA GLY A 166 -18.40 -2.68 -14.39
C GLY A 166 -17.78 -3.11 -13.06
N ASN A 167 -18.14 -4.29 -12.56
CA ASN A 167 -17.56 -4.84 -11.34
C ASN A 167 -16.27 -5.66 -11.59
N THR A 168 -15.74 -5.72 -12.82
CA THR A 168 -14.53 -6.48 -13.12
C THR A 168 -13.29 -5.59 -12.98
N ALA A 169 -12.36 -5.98 -12.13
CA ALA A 169 -11.08 -5.30 -11.99
C ALA A 169 -10.30 -5.30 -13.31
N ARG A 170 -9.53 -4.27 -13.55
CA ARG A 170 -8.61 -4.13 -14.68
C ARG A 170 -7.20 -3.87 -14.16
N GLY A 171 -6.23 -4.50 -14.80
CA GLY A 171 -4.83 -4.32 -14.45
C GLY A 171 -4.37 -5.14 -13.25
N THR A 172 -3.12 -4.93 -12.90
CA THR A 172 -2.45 -5.61 -11.79
C THR A 172 -2.51 -4.73 -10.53
N SER A 173 -2.70 -5.34 -9.37
CA SER A 173 -2.71 -4.63 -8.09
C SER A 173 -1.37 -3.96 -7.79
N LEU A 174 -1.39 -2.76 -7.19
CA LEU A 174 -0.20 -1.97 -6.88
C LEU A 174 0.84 -2.74 -6.04
N ALA A 175 0.40 -3.57 -5.11
CA ALA A 175 1.29 -4.43 -4.32
C ALA A 175 2.08 -5.42 -5.22
N THR A 176 1.39 -6.05 -6.17
CA THR A 176 2.00 -6.96 -7.16
C THR A 176 2.90 -6.19 -8.14
N GLU A 177 2.49 -5.00 -8.59
CA GLU A 177 3.30 -4.12 -9.43
C GLU A 177 4.61 -3.74 -8.76
N ALA A 178 4.53 -3.26 -7.51
CA ALA A 178 5.70 -2.86 -6.74
C ALA A 178 6.64 -4.06 -6.49
N ALA A 179 6.10 -5.20 -6.05
CA ALA A 179 6.89 -6.40 -5.81
C ALA A 179 7.59 -6.90 -7.08
N ALA A 180 6.92 -6.85 -8.24
CA ALA A 180 7.47 -7.27 -9.51
C ALA A 180 8.56 -6.32 -10.03
N GLN A 181 8.37 -5.00 -9.91
CA GLN A 181 9.38 -4.02 -10.32
C GLN A 181 10.62 -4.06 -9.42
N MET A 182 10.44 -4.28 -8.12
CA MET A 182 11.54 -4.46 -7.17
C MET A 182 12.25 -5.81 -7.31
N GLN A 183 11.68 -6.76 -8.06
CA GLN A 183 12.18 -8.14 -8.16
C GLN A 183 12.34 -8.77 -6.77
N SER A 184 11.33 -8.63 -5.92
CA SER A 184 11.37 -9.01 -4.51
C SER A 184 12.03 -10.37 -4.28
N PRO A 185 13.10 -10.43 -3.48
CA PRO A 185 13.77 -11.68 -3.11
C PRO A 185 13.12 -12.37 -1.90
N LEU A 186 12.10 -11.75 -1.29
CA LEU A 186 11.50 -12.26 -0.07
C LEU A 186 10.61 -13.49 -0.35
N PRO A 187 10.40 -14.34 0.66
CA PRO A 187 9.60 -15.56 0.53
C PRO A 187 8.21 -15.32 -0.05
N LEU A 188 7.55 -14.24 0.36
CA LEU A 188 6.27 -13.79 -0.19
C LEU A 188 6.43 -12.40 -0.80
N PRO A 189 6.64 -12.26 -2.11
CA PRO A 189 6.76 -10.95 -2.75
C PRO A 189 5.61 -10.01 -2.42
N ALA A 190 4.38 -10.55 -2.41
CA ALA A 190 3.19 -9.84 -1.95
C ALA A 190 2.31 -10.76 -1.09
N LEU A 191 1.76 -10.20 -0.01
CA LEU A 191 0.88 -10.89 0.93
C LEU A 191 -0.39 -10.05 1.12
N SER A 192 -1.56 -10.70 1.10
CA SER A 192 -2.83 -10.00 1.20
C SER A 192 -3.73 -10.66 2.24
N LEU A 193 -4.14 -9.89 3.26
CA LEU A 193 -5.09 -10.33 4.28
C LEU A 193 -6.42 -9.57 4.11
N ARG A 194 -7.45 -10.30 3.66
CA ARG A 194 -8.81 -9.79 3.43
C ARG A 194 -8.86 -8.63 2.42
N VAL A 195 -7.93 -8.59 1.48
CA VAL A 195 -7.87 -7.64 0.39
C VAL A 195 -7.75 -8.42 -0.91
N GLU A 196 -8.49 -8.03 -1.94
CA GLU A 196 -8.36 -8.63 -3.27
C GLU A 196 -6.99 -8.31 -3.86
N SER A 197 -6.49 -9.20 -4.71
CA SER A 197 -5.26 -8.97 -5.46
C SER A 197 -5.39 -9.53 -6.86
N TYR A 198 -4.87 -8.79 -7.82
CA TYR A 198 -4.95 -9.07 -9.25
C TYR A 198 -3.56 -9.08 -9.87
N ASN A 199 -3.35 -9.99 -10.81
CA ASN A 199 -2.13 -10.07 -11.60
C ASN A 199 -2.49 -10.35 -13.07
N GLU A 200 -2.56 -9.29 -13.88
CA GLU A 200 -2.92 -9.40 -15.29
C GLU A 200 -1.70 -9.69 -16.19
N HIS A 201 -0.54 -9.11 -15.88
CA HIS A 201 0.60 -9.13 -16.81
C HIS A 201 1.98 -9.36 -16.18
N ARG A 202 2.08 -9.45 -14.84
CA ARG A 202 3.35 -9.74 -14.17
C ARG A 202 3.60 -11.25 -14.03
N PRO A 203 4.86 -11.68 -13.92
CA PRO A 203 5.17 -13.08 -13.64
C PRO A 203 4.44 -13.60 -12.40
N GLY A 204 3.92 -14.84 -12.46
CA GLY A 204 3.07 -15.43 -11.43
C GLY A 204 3.70 -15.48 -10.03
N GLN A 205 5.03 -15.55 -9.93
CA GLN A 205 5.75 -15.52 -8.65
C GLN A 205 5.55 -14.22 -7.85
N TYR A 206 5.14 -13.13 -8.48
CA TYR A 206 4.85 -11.86 -7.80
C TYR A 206 3.37 -11.71 -7.43
N SER A 207 2.53 -12.67 -7.79
CA SER A 207 1.13 -12.67 -7.35
C SER A 207 1.05 -12.72 -5.83
N ALA A 208 0.14 -11.95 -5.25
CA ALA A 208 0.00 -11.98 -3.80
C ALA A 208 -0.55 -13.32 -3.31
N MET A 209 0.02 -13.84 -2.23
CA MET A 209 -0.63 -14.86 -1.44
C MET A 209 -1.81 -14.21 -0.71
N ARG A 210 -3.02 -14.58 -1.07
CA ARG A 210 -4.24 -14.07 -0.45
C ARG A 210 -4.77 -15.04 0.60
N VAL A 211 -5.06 -14.50 1.77
CA VAL A 211 -5.69 -15.21 2.90
C VAL A 211 -6.82 -14.37 3.49
N ASP A 212 -7.82 -15.01 4.05
CA ASP A 212 -8.96 -14.34 4.67
C ASP A 212 -8.81 -14.22 6.19
N SER A 213 -7.93 -15.01 6.80
CA SER A 213 -7.59 -14.95 8.22
C SER A 213 -6.11 -15.23 8.47
N ILE A 214 -5.64 -14.91 9.69
CA ILE A 214 -4.30 -15.29 10.15
C ILE A 214 -4.18 -16.82 10.24
N ASP A 215 -5.25 -17.49 10.63
CA ASP A 215 -5.29 -18.95 10.76
C ASP A 215 -5.16 -19.64 9.39
N ASP A 216 -5.76 -19.07 8.33
CA ASP A 216 -5.56 -19.58 6.95
C ASP A 216 -4.09 -19.50 6.53
N LEU A 217 -3.41 -18.39 6.86
CA LEU A 217 -1.99 -18.29 6.58
C LEU A 217 -1.19 -19.33 7.37
N LEU A 218 -1.49 -19.51 8.65
CA LEU A 218 -0.83 -20.52 9.47
C LEU A 218 -1.04 -21.93 8.90
N MET A 219 -2.25 -22.25 8.46
CA MET A 219 -2.58 -23.54 7.84
C MET A 219 -1.75 -23.79 6.57
N VAL A 220 -1.54 -22.76 5.74
CA VAL A 220 -0.71 -22.84 4.53
C VAL A 220 0.77 -22.98 4.85
N LEU A 221 1.26 -22.24 5.87
CA LEU A 221 2.69 -22.20 6.22
C LEU A 221 3.11 -23.39 7.12
N GLU A 222 2.17 -24.03 7.82
CA GLU A 222 2.46 -25.17 8.68
C GLU A 222 2.58 -26.44 7.85
N ARG A 223 3.65 -27.17 8.10
CA ARG A 223 3.78 -28.52 7.53
C ARG A 223 2.68 -29.41 8.12
N GLY A 224 1.94 -30.08 7.26
CA GLY A 224 1.04 -31.15 7.68
C GLY A 224 1.81 -32.17 8.53
N LYS A 225 1.30 -32.45 9.73
CA LYS A 225 1.95 -33.34 10.71
C LYS A 225 2.05 -34.79 10.26
N ASP A 226 1.36 -35.16 9.18
CA ASP A 226 1.00 -36.56 8.87
C ASP A 226 1.80 -37.16 7.69
N LEU A 227 2.78 -36.48 7.13
CA LEU A 227 3.62 -37.06 6.08
C LEU A 227 4.95 -37.50 6.68
N LEU A 228 5.02 -38.79 7.03
CA LEU A 228 6.28 -39.50 7.25
C LEU A 228 7.14 -39.36 5.98
N GLU A 229 8.41 -38.95 6.10
CA GLU A 229 9.36 -38.78 4.99
C GLU A 229 9.09 -37.61 4.02
N ARG A 230 8.31 -36.61 4.43
CA ARG A 230 8.06 -35.44 3.60
C ARG A 230 9.34 -34.75 3.13
N ASP A 231 10.34 -34.64 3.99
CA ASP A 231 11.62 -33.98 3.65
C ASP A 231 12.35 -34.75 2.54
N ALA A 232 12.36 -36.08 2.54
CA ALA A 232 12.97 -36.88 1.49
C ALA A 232 12.20 -36.78 0.15
N VAL A 233 10.88 -36.75 0.20
CA VAL A 233 10.03 -36.55 -0.99
C VAL A 233 10.22 -35.16 -1.57
N GLU A 234 10.24 -34.11 -0.73
CA GLU A 234 10.46 -32.72 -1.16
C GLU A 234 11.86 -32.53 -1.74
N GLU A 235 12.89 -33.19 -1.16
CA GLU A 235 14.26 -33.18 -1.67
C GLU A 235 14.35 -33.87 -3.03
N ALA A 236 13.74 -35.04 -3.18
CA ALA A 236 13.67 -35.78 -4.44
C ALA A 236 12.93 -35.00 -5.53
N LEU A 237 11.81 -34.35 -5.19
CA LEU A 237 11.05 -33.50 -6.12
C LEU A 237 11.86 -32.24 -6.49
N SER A 238 12.58 -31.63 -5.55
CA SER A 238 13.47 -30.50 -5.80
C SER A 238 14.62 -30.87 -6.71
N ASP A 239 15.24 -32.03 -6.48
CA ASP A 239 16.33 -32.55 -7.32
C ASP A 239 15.84 -32.91 -8.70
N TYR A 240 14.68 -33.53 -8.82
CA TYR A 240 14.04 -33.80 -10.11
C TYR A 240 13.70 -32.50 -10.86
N ALA A 241 13.15 -31.48 -10.16
CA ALA A 241 12.87 -30.18 -10.76
C ALA A 241 14.12 -29.46 -11.23
N LYS A 242 15.23 -29.59 -10.50
CA LYS A 242 16.53 -28.98 -10.87
C LYS A 242 17.25 -29.76 -11.97
N ASN A 243 17.24 -31.06 -11.91
CA ASN A 243 18.11 -31.91 -12.70
C ASN A 243 17.38 -32.81 -13.72
N GLY A 244 16.07 -32.98 -13.58
CA GLY A 244 15.32 -34.05 -14.24
C GLY A 244 14.89 -33.84 -15.69
N ALA A 245 15.03 -32.69 -16.29
CA ALA A 245 14.67 -32.49 -17.70
C ALA A 245 15.43 -31.34 -18.39
N PRO A 246 16.74 -31.49 -18.63
CA PRO A 246 17.53 -30.40 -19.24
C PRO A 246 17.15 -30.12 -20.72
N CYS A 247 16.60 -31.07 -21.46
CA CYS A 247 16.34 -30.91 -22.88
C CYS A 247 15.00 -30.32 -23.26
N ALA A 248 13.96 -30.49 -22.46
CA ALA A 248 12.60 -30.07 -22.82
C ALA A 248 12.33 -28.56 -22.59
N VAL A 249 13.08 -27.92 -21.70
CA VAL A 249 12.79 -26.55 -21.25
C VAL A 249 13.09 -25.49 -22.31
N ASN A 250 14.18 -25.65 -23.06
CA ASN A 250 14.61 -24.61 -24.01
C ASN A 250 13.83 -24.56 -25.32
N VAL A 251 13.28 -25.68 -25.78
CA VAL A 251 12.62 -25.76 -27.10
C VAL A 251 11.14 -25.41 -27.00
N TYR A 252 10.48 -25.78 -25.88
CA TYR A 252 9.03 -25.62 -25.71
C TYR A 252 8.64 -24.46 -24.80
N ASP A 253 9.55 -23.90 -23.99
CA ASP A 253 9.26 -22.79 -23.09
C ASP A 253 9.46 -21.41 -23.76
N ARG A 254 8.96 -21.26 -25.00
CA ARG A 254 9.07 -19.99 -25.77
C ARG A 254 8.46 -18.79 -25.06
N ARG A 255 7.51 -19.02 -24.11
CA ARG A 255 6.87 -17.98 -23.31
C ARG A 255 7.42 -17.89 -21.88
N GLY A 256 8.42 -18.68 -21.53
CA GLY A 256 9.00 -18.73 -20.20
C GLY A 256 8.03 -19.23 -19.11
N LEU A 257 6.97 -19.97 -19.50
CA LEU A 257 5.94 -20.46 -18.54
C LEU A 257 6.51 -21.49 -17.58
N LEU A 258 7.26 -22.47 -18.09
CA LEU A 258 7.88 -23.51 -17.26
C LEU A 258 8.97 -22.93 -16.37
N THR A 259 9.78 -22.00 -16.87
CA THR A 259 10.78 -21.28 -16.08
C THR A 259 10.13 -20.49 -14.93
N ARG A 260 9.02 -19.81 -15.20
CA ARG A 260 8.26 -19.09 -14.17
C ARG A 260 7.61 -20.01 -13.16
N MET A 261 7.03 -21.12 -13.60
CA MET A 261 6.41 -22.12 -12.74
C MET A 261 7.45 -22.75 -11.78
N ARG A 262 8.62 -23.13 -12.30
CA ARG A 262 9.73 -23.63 -11.46
C ARG A 262 10.28 -22.59 -10.48
N GLY A 263 10.35 -21.32 -10.89
CA GLY A 263 10.71 -20.23 -9.99
C GLY A 263 9.70 -20.07 -8.85
N ALA A 264 8.41 -20.16 -9.15
CA ALA A 264 7.35 -20.11 -8.15
C ALA A 264 7.36 -21.33 -7.20
N GLU A 265 7.60 -22.54 -7.72
CA GLU A 265 7.77 -23.74 -6.91
C GLU A 265 8.97 -23.64 -5.97
N GLY A 266 10.12 -23.16 -6.46
CA GLY A 266 11.31 -22.94 -5.63
C GLY A 266 11.07 -21.92 -4.51
N ALA A 267 10.41 -20.81 -4.81
CA ALA A 267 10.02 -19.81 -3.80
C ALA A 267 9.04 -20.39 -2.76
N ALA A 268 8.06 -21.17 -3.20
CA ALA A 268 7.12 -21.84 -2.30
C ALA A 268 7.82 -22.84 -1.37
N GLN A 269 8.78 -23.62 -1.87
CA GLN A 269 9.56 -24.54 -1.04
C GLN A 269 10.41 -23.82 0.00
N VAL A 270 11.07 -22.72 -0.37
CA VAL A 270 11.83 -21.88 0.58
C VAL A 270 10.90 -21.34 1.67
N THR A 271 9.72 -20.87 1.29
CA THR A 271 8.69 -20.37 2.20
C THR A 271 8.25 -21.42 3.21
N LEU A 272 7.96 -22.64 2.75
CA LEU A 272 7.54 -23.75 3.61
C LEU A 272 8.64 -24.22 4.57
N ARG A 273 9.89 -24.17 4.16
CA ARG A 273 11.05 -24.56 5.00
C ARG A 273 11.45 -23.53 6.05
N SER A 274 11.11 -22.26 5.86
CA SER A 274 11.63 -21.14 6.66
C SER A 274 10.99 -20.97 8.03
N LYS A 275 10.06 -21.84 8.46
CA LYS A 275 9.31 -21.73 9.73
C LYS A 275 8.61 -20.37 9.93
N LEU A 276 8.21 -19.72 8.83
CA LEU A 276 7.54 -18.40 8.84
C LEU A 276 6.24 -18.39 9.65
N ALA A 277 5.59 -19.54 9.81
CA ALA A 277 4.37 -19.68 10.61
C ALA A 277 4.52 -19.13 12.04
N ASN A 278 5.71 -19.30 12.66
CA ASN A 278 5.94 -18.85 14.03
C ASN A 278 5.74 -17.34 14.21
N GLN A 279 6.04 -16.55 13.19
CA GLN A 279 5.92 -15.09 13.23
C GLN A 279 4.46 -14.61 13.30
N PHE A 280 3.51 -15.47 12.89
CA PHE A 280 2.08 -15.16 12.87
C PHE A 280 1.28 -15.83 13.97
N ARG A 281 1.94 -16.57 14.89
CA ARG A 281 1.26 -17.22 16.03
C ARG A 281 0.93 -16.27 17.19
N PHE A 282 1.24 -15.00 17.08
CA PHE A 282 1.04 -14.03 18.16
C PHE A 282 -0.39 -14.00 18.75
N PRO A 283 -1.50 -14.27 17.98
CA PRO A 283 -2.81 -14.26 18.62
C PRO A 283 -2.96 -15.34 19.71
N THR A 284 -2.42 -16.52 19.48
CA THR A 284 -2.60 -17.70 20.38
C THR A 284 -1.33 -18.11 21.10
N GLY A 285 -0.14 -17.69 20.64
CA GLY A 285 1.16 -18.06 21.19
C GLY A 285 1.31 -17.76 22.67
N LYS A 286 2.05 -18.63 23.39
CA LYS A 286 2.31 -18.50 24.83
C LYS A 286 3.69 -17.92 25.15
N ASP A 287 4.53 -17.77 24.12
CA ASP A 287 5.88 -17.23 24.23
C ASP A 287 5.89 -15.72 24.49
N ALA A 288 7.03 -15.21 24.93
CA ALA A 288 7.21 -13.79 25.27
C ALA A 288 7.05 -12.86 24.05
N GLN A 289 7.50 -13.29 22.87
CA GLN A 289 7.35 -12.51 21.63
C GLN A 289 5.88 -12.33 21.27
N SER A 290 5.08 -13.39 21.28
CA SER A 290 3.63 -13.34 21.06
C SER A 290 2.93 -12.44 22.08
N ALA A 291 3.35 -12.51 23.35
CA ALA A 291 2.80 -11.65 24.40
C ALA A 291 3.13 -10.16 24.16
N ALA A 292 4.37 -9.86 23.77
CA ALA A 292 4.80 -8.49 23.46
C ALA A 292 4.03 -7.87 22.29
N VAL A 293 3.81 -8.64 21.21
CA VAL A 293 2.98 -8.20 20.08
C VAL A 293 1.55 -7.90 20.53
N ARG A 294 0.93 -8.80 21.30
CA ARG A 294 -0.42 -8.55 21.83
C ARG A 294 -0.49 -7.30 22.71
N GLN A 295 0.46 -7.11 23.60
CA GLN A 295 0.53 -5.92 24.45
C GLN A 295 0.64 -4.64 23.62
N GLN A 296 1.48 -4.63 22.61
CA GLN A 296 1.72 -3.47 21.73
C GLN A 296 0.46 -3.03 20.98
N TYR A 297 -0.37 -4.00 20.56
CA TYR A 297 -1.59 -3.76 19.80
C TYR A 297 -2.87 -3.82 20.67
N GLY A 298 -2.74 -3.93 21.98
CA GLY A 298 -3.87 -4.00 22.90
C GLY A 298 -4.76 -5.22 22.69
N LEU A 299 -4.17 -6.36 22.25
CA LEU A 299 -4.91 -7.56 21.90
C LEU A 299 -5.05 -8.51 23.09
N ASN A 300 -6.23 -9.10 23.20
CA ASN A 300 -6.43 -10.25 24.04
C ASN A 300 -5.87 -11.51 23.40
N ARG A 301 -5.56 -12.52 24.20
CA ARG A 301 -5.15 -13.81 23.67
C ARG A 301 -6.32 -14.48 22.94
N GLY A 302 -6.05 -14.95 21.71
CA GLY A 302 -7.06 -15.50 20.81
C GLY A 302 -7.69 -14.48 19.87
N GLU A 303 -7.39 -13.19 20.05
CA GLU A 303 -7.91 -12.12 19.19
C GLU A 303 -7.13 -12.02 17.89
N ALA A 304 -7.66 -12.60 16.82
CA ALA A 304 -7.04 -12.66 15.50
C ALA A 304 -7.77 -11.84 14.42
N ALA A 305 -9.03 -11.43 14.68
CA ALA A 305 -9.89 -10.84 13.65
C ALA A 305 -10.06 -9.31 13.74
N SER A 306 -9.61 -8.68 14.84
CA SER A 306 -9.76 -7.23 15.02
C SER A 306 -8.88 -6.41 14.06
N PRO A 307 -9.21 -5.14 13.80
CA PRO A 307 -8.34 -4.22 13.07
C PRO A 307 -6.90 -4.19 13.61
N ALA A 308 -6.74 -4.18 14.94
CA ALA A 308 -5.44 -4.17 15.60
C ALA A 308 -4.64 -5.47 15.35
N ALA A 309 -5.28 -6.64 15.37
CA ALA A 309 -4.64 -7.91 15.04
C ALA A 309 -4.18 -7.95 13.58
N ARG A 310 -4.99 -7.41 12.66
CA ARG A 310 -4.63 -7.32 11.24
C ARG A 310 -3.50 -6.31 10.99
N ALA A 311 -3.44 -5.21 11.73
CA ALA A 311 -2.32 -4.28 11.70
C ALA A 311 -1.03 -4.92 12.24
N ALA A 312 -1.11 -5.66 13.35
CA ALA A 312 0.00 -6.45 13.88
C ALA A 312 0.52 -7.48 12.87
N PHE A 313 -0.37 -8.17 12.17
CA PHE A 313 -0.02 -9.07 11.07
C PHE A 313 0.82 -8.38 9.99
N ALA A 314 0.40 -7.20 9.53
CA ALA A 314 1.15 -6.44 8.53
C ALA A 314 2.54 -6.03 9.04
N ALA A 315 2.63 -5.57 10.30
CA ALA A 315 3.92 -5.22 10.91
C ALA A 315 4.85 -6.42 11.02
N GLN A 316 4.35 -7.59 11.47
CA GLN A 316 5.16 -8.81 11.55
C GLN A 316 5.65 -9.24 10.17
N ALA A 317 4.78 -9.22 9.14
CA ALA A 317 5.17 -9.58 7.78
C ALA A 317 6.32 -8.71 7.23
N ILE A 318 6.36 -7.43 7.59
CA ILE A 318 7.43 -6.49 7.21
C ILE A 318 8.70 -6.72 8.05
N LYS A 319 8.57 -6.70 9.39
CA LYS A 319 9.71 -6.77 10.32
C LYS A 319 10.47 -8.09 10.24
N GLU A 320 9.73 -9.18 10.07
CA GLU A 320 10.31 -10.52 9.95
C GLU A 320 10.73 -10.86 8.51
N GLN A 321 10.72 -9.85 7.62
CA GLN A 321 11.11 -9.97 6.22
C GLN A 321 10.39 -11.11 5.47
N VAL A 322 9.13 -11.35 5.81
CA VAL A 322 8.28 -12.36 5.18
C VAL A 322 7.78 -11.86 3.84
N ALA A 323 7.32 -10.60 3.79
CA ALA A 323 6.76 -10.01 2.58
C ALA A 323 7.34 -8.63 2.25
N GLN A 324 7.47 -8.36 0.96
CA GLN A 324 7.88 -7.05 0.42
C GLN A 324 6.72 -6.06 0.45
N CYS A 325 5.55 -6.52 0.01
CA CYS A 325 4.33 -5.75 -0.08
C CYS A 325 3.22 -6.45 0.70
N VAL A 326 2.52 -5.72 1.55
CA VAL A 326 1.42 -6.25 2.36
C VAL A 326 0.17 -5.43 2.10
N SER A 327 -0.92 -6.08 1.67
CA SER A 327 -2.25 -5.47 1.60
C SER A 327 -3.09 -6.01 2.74
N VAL A 328 -3.72 -5.13 3.53
CA VAL A 328 -4.45 -5.53 4.72
C VAL A 328 -5.71 -4.68 4.91
N SER A 329 -6.84 -5.34 5.18
CA SER A 329 -8.08 -4.66 5.58
C SER A 329 -8.03 -4.39 7.09
N ILE A 330 -7.84 -3.14 7.50
CA ILE A 330 -7.74 -2.75 8.92
C ILE A 330 -8.94 -1.92 9.42
N GLY A 331 -9.83 -1.49 8.53
CA GLY A 331 -11.04 -0.76 8.94
C GLY A 331 -12.08 -1.66 9.61
N GLY A 332 -12.96 -1.04 10.38
CA GLY A 332 -14.26 -1.59 10.72
C GLY A 332 -15.25 -1.41 9.56
N GLY A 333 -16.49 -1.87 9.71
CA GLY A 333 -17.52 -1.64 8.71
C GLY A 333 -17.99 -0.18 8.78
N THR A 334 -17.53 0.67 7.86
CA THR A 334 -17.93 2.09 7.81
C THR A 334 -19.08 2.35 6.83
N ASP A 335 -19.75 1.32 6.36
CA ASP A 335 -20.97 1.41 5.53
C ASP A 335 -22.19 1.79 6.38
N THR A 336 -22.23 3.05 6.80
CA THR A 336 -23.10 3.56 7.87
C THR A 336 -24.20 4.47 7.34
N HIS A 337 -25.12 3.91 6.55
CA HIS A 337 -26.28 4.64 5.97
C HIS A 337 -27.33 5.06 7.02
N PHE A 338 -27.32 4.44 8.19
CA PHE A 338 -28.40 4.58 9.19
C PHE A 338 -27.91 5.06 10.55
N THR A 339 -26.66 5.51 10.63
CA THR A 339 -26.08 5.96 11.90
C THR A 339 -25.52 7.38 11.77
N GLY A 340 -25.73 8.20 12.79
CA GLY A 340 -25.17 9.55 12.87
C GLY A 340 -23.68 9.58 13.20
N ASN A 341 -23.12 10.78 13.45
CA ASN A 341 -21.70 10.95 13.76
C ASN A 341 -21.16 9.99 14.85
N PRO A 342 -21.89 9.70 15.93
CA PRO A 342 -21.43 8.74 16.94
C PRO A 342 -21.17 7.34 16.39
N GLY A 343 -22.12 6.78 15.63
CA GLY A 343 -21.98 5.46 15.02
C GLY A 343 -20.89 5.41 13.95
N HIS A 344 -20.74 6.48 13.16
CA HIS A 344 -19.63 6.61 12.22
C HIS A 344 -18.27 6.64 12.93
N ALA A 345 -18.15 7.39 14.02
CA ALA A 345 -16.92 7.48 14.81
C ALA A 345 -16.55 6.13 15.46
N ASP A 346 -17.55 5.44 16.03
CA ASP A 346 -17.35 4.11 16.61
C ASP A 346 -16.92 3.07 15.57
N ALA A 347 -17.44 3.14 14.35
CA ALA A 347 -17.05 2.24 13.25
C ALA A 347 -15.65 2.56 12.69
N LEU A 348 -15.28 3.84 12.64
CA LEU A 348 -14.05 4.31 11.97
C LEU A 348 -12.82 4.25 12.90
N HIS A 349 -12.99 4.66 14.18
CA HIS A 349 -11.89 4.82 15.13
C HIS A 349 -11.04 3.55 15.34
N PRO A 350 -11.61 2.32 15.45
CA PRO A 350 -10.79 1.11 15.61
C PRO A 350 -9.76 0.90 14.51
N GLY A 351 -10.10 1.23 13.25
CA GLY A 351 -9.17 1.19 12.13
C GLY A 351 -8.09 2.28 12.22
N ILE A 352 -8.47 3.50 12.62
CA ILE A 352 -7.52 4.60 12.83
C ILE A 352 -6.52 4.26 13.94
N ALA A 353 -6.99 3.72 15.05
CA ALA A 353 -6.15 3.30 16.18
C ALA A 353 -5.20 2.16 15.78
N ALA A 354 -5.69 1.18 15.01
CA ALA A 354 -4.89 0.09 14.47
C ALA A 354 -3.81 0.61 13.51
N PHE A 355 -4.14 1.57 12.65
CA PHE A 355 -3.19 2.23 11.76
C PHE A 355 -2.11 3.00 12.53
N ALA A 356 -2.50 3.72 13.57
CA ALA A 356 -1.56 4.41 14.45
C ALA A 356 -0.62 3.45 15.20
N ALA A 357 -1.13 2.31 15.65
CA ALA A 357 -0.32 1.27 16.27
C ALA A 357 0.67 0.63 15.28
N LEU A 358 0.29 0.42 14.02
CA LEU A 358 1.17 -0.02 12.96
C LEU A 358 2.33 0.96 12.72
N LEU A 359 2.01 2.25 12.60
CA LEU A 359 3.02 3.31 12.44
C LEU A 359 3.97 3.35 13.63
N ASP A 360 3.44 3.29 14.85
CA ASP A 360 4.23 3.33 16.08
C ASP A 360 5.14 2.10 16.22
N ASP A 361 4.67 0.92 15.83
CA ASP A 361 5.48 -0.31 15.80
C ASP A 361 6.65 -0.16 14.81
N LEU A 362 6.37 0.21 13.56
CA LEU A 362 7.42 0.36 12.55
C LEU A 362 8.39 1.51 12.87
N ALA A 363 7.91 2.58 13.52
CA ALA A 363 8.76 3.71 13.93
C ALA A 363 9.69 3.41 15.11
N ARG A 364 9.32 2.45 15.97
CA ARG A 364 10.12 2.05 17.14
C ARG A 364 10.99 0.81 16.89
N SER A 365 10.63 0.00 15.91
CA SER A 365 11.37 -1.21 15.58
C SER A 365 12.59 -0.87 14.75
N PRO A 366 13.83 -1.21 15.20
CA PRO A 366 15.02 -0.97 14.42
C PRO A 366 14.99 -1.79 13.12
N ALA A 367 15.38 -1.16 12.02
CA ALA A 367 15.62 -1.87 10.78
C ALA A 367 16.92 -2.71 10.89
N PRO A 368 17.06 -3.79 10.12
CA PRO A 368 18.29 -4.56 10.11
C PRO A 368 19.49 -3.73 9.62
N PRO A 369 20.73 -4.07 10.04
CA PRO A 369 21.92 -3.26 9.75
C PRO A 369 22.15 -3.00 8.26
N GLU A 370 21.79 -3.94 7.40
CA GLU A 370 21.89 -3.79 5.95
C GLU A 370 20.97 -2.72 5.38
N LEU A 371 19.78 -2.51 5.97
CA LEU A 371 18.88 -1.44 5.62
C LEU A 371 19.31 -0.10 6.22
N GLN A 372 19.77 -0.08 7.46
CA GLN A 372 20.27 1.13 8.13
C GLN A 372 21.42 1.79 7.36
N ARG A 373 22.29 0.99 6.72
CA ARG A 373 23.38 1.51 5.86
C ARG A 373 22.89 2.28 4.62
N LEU A 374 21.63 2.08 4.23
CA LEU A 374 21.00 2.81 3.12
C LEU A 374 20.33 4.12 3.56
N GLY A 375 20.33 4.38 4.86
CA GLY A 375 19.73 5.54 5.51
C GLY A 375 18.40 5.24 6.18
N GLY A 376 18.26 5.71 7.44
CA GLY A 376 17.10 5.47 8.29
C GLY A 376 17.27 4.30 9.22
N ASP A 377 16.91 4.51 10.51
CA ASP A 377 17.20 3.57 11.59
C ASP A 377 16.07 2.58 11.87
N THR A 378 14.86 2.90 11.42
CA THR A 378 13.65 2.16 11.78
C THR A 378 12.97 1.55 10.56
N TRP A 379 12.10 0.57 10.78
CA TRP A 379 11.31 -0.02 9.70
C TRP A 379 10.40 0.99 8.98
N LEU A 380 9.96 2.04 9.67
CA LEU A 380 9.15 3.10 9.03
C LEU A 380 9.97 3.90 8.01
N ASP A 381 11.29 4.02 8.20
CA ASP A 381 12.19 4.69 7.26
C ASP A 381 12.38 3.89 5.95
N HIS A 382 11.99 2.62 5.94
CA HIS A 382 12.06 1.72 4.79
C HIS A 382 10.70 1.28 4.27
N THR A 383 9.61 1.73 4.90
CA THR A 383 8.24 1.31 4.55
C THR A 383 7.40 2.50 4.08
N THR A 384 6.87 2.41 2.88
CA THR A 384 5.85 3.35 2.35
C THR A 384 4.47 2.77 2.63
N ILE A 385 3.58 3.56 3.20
CA ILE A 385 2.27 3.11 3.65
C ILE A 385 1.18 3.98 3.01
N LEU A 386 0.14 3.33 2.50
CA LEU A 386 -1.09 3.94 2.02
C LEU A 386 -2.26 3.46 2.86
N ALA A 387 -3.07 4.38 3.43
CA ALA A 387 -4.39 4.08 3.94
C ALA A 387 -5.46 4.72 3.04
N PHE A 388 -6.46 3.94 2.64
CA PHE A 388 -7.49 4.35 1.70
C PHE A 388 -8.82 3.67 1.98
N SER A 389 -9.89 4.28 1.47
CA SER A 389 -11.22 3.69 1.35
C SER A 389 -11.70 3.80 -0.09
N GLU A 390 -12.67 3.00 -0.48
CA GLU A 390 -13.21 2.92 -1.86
C GLU A 390 -13.87 4.20 -2.34
N PHE A 391 -14.39 5.02 -1.45
CA PHE A 391 -14.92 6.37 -1.61
C PHE A 391 -15.12 6.99 -0.21
N ALA A 392 -15.79 8.11 -0.11
CA ALA A 392 -16.16 8.69 1.19
C ALA A 392 -17.67 8.81 1.37
N ARG A 393 -18.10 9.46 2.46
CA ARG A 393 -19.50 9.70 2.78
C ARG A 393 -19.90 11.13 2.46
N THR A 394 -21.18 11.33 2.11
CA THR A 394 -21.74 12.65 1.86
C THR A 394 -21.57 13.57 3.07
N PRO A 395 -21.36 14.88 2.86
CA PRO A 395 -21.28 15.83 3.97
C PRO A 395 -22.63 16.00 4.69
N MET A 396 -23.74 15.70 4.03
CA MET A 396 -25.09 15.81 4.59
C MET A 396 -25.60 14.46 5.08
N PHE A 397 -26.42 14.48 6.14
CA PHE A 397 -27.19 13.31 6.51
C PHE A 397 -28.33 13.04 5.51
N ASN A 398 -28.60 11.78 5.30
CA ASN A 398 -29.76 11.32 4.58
C ASN A 398 -31.03 11.32 5.49
N ALA A 399 -32.17 10.95 4.94
CA ALA A 399 -33.44 10.90 5.66
C ALA A 399 -33.44 9.89 6.84
N TYR A 400 -32.48 8.99 6.91
CA TYR A 400 -32.33 7.98 7.95
C TYR A 400 -31.32 8.36 9.03
N GLY A 401 -30.75 9.56 8.98
CA GLY A 401 -29.77 10.05 9.92
C GLY A 401 -28.34 9.49 9.74
N GLY A 402 -28.09 8.81 8.63
CA GLY A 402 -26.76 8.37 8.21
C GLY A 402 -26.25 9.18 7.02
N ARG A 403 -25.18 8.71 6.38
CA ARG A 403 -24.56 9.35 5.21
C ARG A 403 -24.46 8.39 4.06
N ASP A 404 -24.76 8.87 2.86
CA ASP A 404 -24.69 8.09 1.64
C ASP A 404 -23.30 8.13 1.01
N HIS A 405 -23.11 7.39 -0.10
CA HIS A 405 -21.86 7.34 -0.83
C HIS A 405 -21.55 8.67 -1.50
N HIS A 406 -20.26 9.05 -1.51
CA HIS A 406 -19.80 10.28 -2.13
C HIS A 406 -18.66 10.00 -3.12
N LEU A 407 -18.71 10.68 -4.28
CA LEU A 407 -17.73 10.53 -5.37
C LEU A 407 -16.31 10.97 -4.99
N THR A 408 -16.19 11.85 -4.00
CA THR A 408 -14.90 12.38 -3.55
C THR A 408 -14.41 11.56 -2.38
N SER A 409 -13.12 11.20 -2.42
CA SER A 409 -12.45 10.55 -1.32
C SER A 409 -11.18 11.31 -0.92
N SER A 410 -10.48 10.75 0.03
CA SER A 410 -9.16 11.17 0.51
C SER A 410 -8.32 9.94 0.76
N CYS A 411 -7.01 10.09 0.95
CA CYS A 411 -6.15 9.02 1.44
C CYS A 411 -5.05 9.56 2.34
N LEU A 412 -4.41 8.68 3.10
CA LEU A 412 -3.30 9.00 3.97
C LEU A 412 -2.07 8.22 3.49
N LEU A 413 -0.98 8.95 3.27
CA LEU A 413 0.32 8.41 2.93
C LEU A 413 1.26 8.56 4.12
N ALA A 414 2.16 7.59 4.33
CA ALA A 414 3.11 7.66 5.43
C ALA A 414 4.43 6.98 5.11
N GLY A 415 5.46 7.35 5.86
CA GLY A 415 6.74 6.65 5.93
C GLY A 415 7.71 7.00 4.82
N ALA A 416 8.43 5.99 4.37
CA ALA A 416 9.58 6.15 3.50
C ALA A 416 9.23 6.78 2.14
N GLY A 417 10.04 7.75 1.70
CA GLY A 417 9.86 8.44 0.41
C GLY A 417 8.71 9.43 0.36
N ILE A 418 7.94 9.58 1.46
CA ILE A 418 6.82 10.52 1.55
C ILE A 418 7.24 11.75 2.36
N VAL A 419 7.02 12.93 1.80
CA VAL A 419 7.17 14.20 2.51
C VAL A 419 5.96 14.40 3.40
N GLY A 420 6.15 14.23 4.71
CA GLY A 420 5.08 14.34 5.68
C GLY A 420 4.74 15.77 6.09
N ASN A 421 3.78 15.91 7.02
CA ASN A 421 3.24 17.17 7.52
C ASN A 421 2.65 18.06 6.41
N GLN A 422 2.02 17.42 5.40
CA GLN A 422 1.45 18.10 4.24
C GLN A 422 0.06 17.64 3.90
N VAL A 423 -0.73 18.57 3.33
CA VAL A 423 -2.01 18.29 2.70
C VAL A 423 -1.91 18.68 1.24
N VAL A 424 -2.25 17.79 0.33
CA VAL A 424 -2.28 18.02 -1.12
C VAL A 424 -3.68 17.77 -1.64
N GLY A 425 -4.14 18.64 -2.56
CA GLY A 425 -5.50 18.62 -3.04
C GLY A 425 -6.50 19.22 -2.04
N ALA A 426 -7.73 19.32 -2.44
CA ALA A 426 -8.85 19.80 -1.61
C ALA A 426 -10.17 19.30 -2.16
N SER A 427 -11.18 19.20 -1.30
CA SER A 427 -12.59 19.16 -1.70
C SER A 427 -13.22 20.54 -1.56
N GLY A 428 -14.33 20.79 -2.27
CA GLY A 428 -15.08 22.05 -2.20
C GLY A 428 -15.67 22.26 -0.80
N ASP A 429 -15.88 23.53 -0.43
CA ASP A 429 -16.47 23.86 0.88
C ASP A 429 -17.94 23.43 0.99
N VAL A 430 -18.67 23.45 -0.11
CA VAL A 430 -20.07 23.03 -0.20
C VAL A 430 -20.16 21.75 -1.02
N GLY A 431 -20.83 20.73 -0.46
CA GLY A 431 -20.99 19.43 -1.12
C GLY A 431 -19.72 18.59 -1.23
N MET A 432 -18.56 19.14 -0.86
CA MET A 432 -17.25 18.45 -0.81
C MET A 432 -16.87 17.75 -2.14
N GLY A 433 -17.29 18.30 -3.28
CA GLY A 433 -16.86 17.81 -4.60
C GLY A 433 -15.33 17.92 -4.79
N PRO A 434 -14.72 17.15 -5.71
CA PRO A 434 -13.29 17.13 -5.90
C PRO A 434 -12.78 18.46 -6.45
N GLY A 435 -11.78 19.05 -5.79
CA GLY A 435 -11.10 20.26 -6.24
C GLY A 435 -10.17 19.97 -7.42
N ARG A 436 -9.86 21.01 -8.21
CA ARG A 436 -8.88 20.90 -9.30
C ARG A 436 -7.48 21.17 -8.76
N TYR A 437 -6.51 20.41 -9.24
CA TYR A 437 -5.12 20.52 -8.88
C TYR A 437 -4.25 20.78 -10.12
N ASP A 438 -3.38 21.79 -10.03
CA ASP A 438 -2.41 22.07 -11.07
C ASP A 438 -1.09 21.36 -10.71
N PHE A 439 -0.75 20.34 -11.48
CA PHE A 439 0.44 19.51 -11.27
C PHE A 439 1.75 20.26 -11.52
N LYS A 440 1.72 21.34 -12.34
CA LYS A 440 2.90 22.19 -12.61
C LYS A 440 3.21 23.10 -11.44
N THR A 441 2.19 23.82 -10.96
CA THR A 441 2.35 24.73 -9.81
C THR A 441 2.25 24.02 -8.47
N ARG A 442 1.79 22.76 -8.45
CA ARG A 442 1.57 21.92 -7.27
C ARG A 442 0.56 22.54 -6.29
N ARG A 443 -0.49 23.17 -6.80
CA ARG A 443 -1.50 23.87 -6.00
C ARG A 443 -2.91 23.56 -6.45
N VAL A 444 -3.84 23.68 -5.51
CA VAL A 444 -5.27 23.71 -5.82
C VAL A 444 -5.58 24.97 -6.62
N THR A 445 -6.41 24.85 -7.66
CA THR A 445 -6.75 25.94 -8.56
C THR A 445 -8.24 25.97 -8.85
N SER A 446 -8.78 27.17 -9.12
CA SER A 446 -10.15 27.35 -9.60
C SER A 446 -10.28 27.26 -11.12
N GLN A 447 -9.16 27.45 -11.85
CA GLN A 447 -9.12 27.42 -13.32
C GLN A 447 -7.96 26.55 -13.80
N GLY A 448 -8.20 25.81 -14.90
CA GLY A 448 -7.20 24.85 -15.37
C GLY A 448 -7.03 23.66 -14.42
N GLY A 449 -5.91 22.96 -14.52
CA GLY A 449 -5.65 21.75 -13.73
C GLY A 449 -6.63 20.60 -13.98
N GLU A 450 -6.55 19.56 -13.19
CA GLU A 450 -7.44 18.39 -13.25
C GLU A 450 -7.77 17.86 -11.85
N ASN A 451 -8.74 16.94 -11.74
CA ASN A 451 -9.00 16.29 -10.46
C ASN A 451 -7.94 15.26 -10.16
N ILE A 452 -7.52 15.20 -8.90
CA ILE A 452 -6.72 14.08 -8.41
C ILE A 452 -7.57 12.80 -8.49
N LYS A 453 -6.96 11.70 -8.93
CA LYS A 453 -7.59 10.37 -9.07
C LYS A 453 -6.70 9.31 -8.39
N PRO A 454 -7.19 8.08 -8.18
CA PRO A 454 -6.37 6.97 -7.67
C PRO A 454 -5.08 6.73 -8.44
N GLU A 455 -5.06 6.95 -9.76
CA GLU A 455 -3.86 6.83 -10.60
C GLU A 455 -2.74 7.78 -10.19
N HIS A 456 -3.06 9.03 -9.84
CA HIS A 456 -2.05 10.00 -9.37
C HIS A 456 -1.44 9.57 -8.03
N VAL A 457 -2.29 9.01 -7.13
CA VAL A 457 -1.82 8.46 -5.84
C VAL A 457 -0.91 7.26 -6.08
N ALA A 458 -1.28 6.35 -6.97
CA ALA A 458 -0.48 5.18 -7.34
C ALA A 458 0.85 5.58 -8.00
N ALA A 459 0.82 6.54 -8.93
CA ALA A 459 2.03 7.10 -9.53
C ALA A 459 2.97 7.70 -8.46
N THR A 460 2.38 8.39 -7.46
CA THR A 460 3.14 8.95 -6.33
C THR A 460 3.81 7.88 -5.49
N LEU A 461 3.08 6.81 -5.15
CA LEU A 461 3.62 5.68 -4.38
C LEU A 461 4.78 5.00 -5.09
N LEU A 462 4.62 4.67 -6.37
CA LEU A 462 5.67 4.04 -7.15
C LEU A 462 6.89 4.96 -7.29
N ALA A 463 6.67 6.21 -7.70
CA ALA A 463 7.75 7.19 -7.87
C ALA A 463 8.49 7.50 -6.56
N SER A 464 7.81 7.50 -5.40
CA SER A 464 8.44 7.71 -4.07
C SER A 464 9.45 6.61 -3.70
N ALA A 465 9.35 5.47 -4.34
CA ALA A 465 10.28 4.35 -4.18
C ALA A 465 11.26 4.20 -5.36
N GLY A 466 11.28 5.15 -6.29
CA GLY A 466 12.10 5.07 -7.50
C GLY A 466 11.62 4.02 -8.51
N LEU A 467 10.37 3.57 -8.38
CA LEU A 467 9.74 2.65 -9.33
C LEU A 467 9.09 3.42 -10.49
N ASP A 468 8.89 2.74 -11.62
CA ASP A 468 8.36 3.34 -12.84
C ASP A 468 6.83 3.22 -12.91
N PRO A 469 6.05 4.32 -12.77
CA PRO A 469 4.61 4.27 -12.96
C PRO A 469 4.20 3.83 -14.36
N ALA A 470 4.94 4.23 -15.41
CA ALA A 470 4.63 3.83 -16.79
C ALA A 470 4.82 2.32 -17.00
N GLY A 471 5.77 1.70 -16.29
CA GLY A 471 5.94 0.26 -16.23
C GLY A 471 4.76 -0.49 -15.62
N ALA A 472 3.96 0.18 -14.78
CA ALA A 472 2.68 -0.28 -14.25
C ALA A 472 1.49 0.15 -15.14
N LEU A 473 1.74 0.70 -16.32
CA LEU A 473 0.75 1.24 -17.24
C LEU A 473 -0.09 2.39 -16.62
N ILE A 474 0.52 3.17 -15.72
CA ILE A 474 -0.05 4.39 -15.13
C ILE A 474 0.60 5.57 -15.84
N ARG A 475 -0.22 6.43 -16.45
CA ARG A 475 0.22 7.56 -17.28
C ARG A 475 0.09 8.91 -16.58
N GLU A 476 -0.66 8.94 -15.50
CA GLU A 476 -0.95 10.12 -14.70
C GLU A 476 0.29 10.59 -13.94
N GLU A 477 0.42 11.91 -13.81
CA GLU A 477 1.56 12.51 -13.10
C GLU A 477 1.49 12.24 -11.60
N PRO A 478 2.62 11.94 -10.95
CA PRO A 478 2.67 11.82 -9.49
C PRO A 478 2.49 13.19 -8.81
N LEU A 479 1.95 13.17 -7.61
CA LEU A 479 1.86 14.32 -6.71
C LEU A 479 3.26 14.67 -6.17
N ARG A 480 4.07 15.34 -6.97
CA ARG A 480 5.50 15.60 -6.69
C ARG A 480 5.74 16.36 -5.39
N ALA A 481 4.75 17.09 -4.87
CA ALA A 481 4.85 17.73 -3.57
C ALA A 481 5.02 16.75 -2.40
N LEU A 482 4.62 15.48 -2.60
CA LEU A 482 4.67 14.42 -1.60
C LEU A 482 5.87 13.49 -1.74
N ILE A 483 6.71 13.66 -2.74
CA ILE A 483 7.85 12.78 -2.99
C ILE A 483 9.10 13.43 -2.40
N GLY A 484 9.71 12.76 -1.43
CA GLY A 484 11.02 13.11 -0.89
C GLY A 484 12.12 12.82 -1.91
N GLY A 485 13.11 13.72 -1.95
CA GLY A 485 14.29 13.57 -2.79
C GLY A 485 15.26 12.53 -2.25
#